data_9abb288ea75f44ebf56f4eaadc65ca9c
#
_entry.id   9abb288ea75f44ebf56f4eaadc65ca9c
#
_cell.length_a   1.000
_cell.length_b   1.000
_cell.length_c   1.000
_cell.angle_alpha   90.00
_cell.angle_beta   90.00
_cell.angle_gamma   90.00
#
_symmetry.space_group_name_H-M   'P 1'
#
loop_
_entity.id
_entity.type
_entity.pdbx_description
1 polymer ?
#
loop_
_entity_poly.entity_id
_entity_poly.type
_entity_poly.pdbx_seq_one_letter_code
_entity_poly.pdbx_strand_id
1 'polypeptide(L)'
;MRKKFIYMTVSLILLAFLLLAPVQAAAASSEGLLLWFHTLLPMLLPFFILSRLLIALDGVSGITRFLAPLARSFFGLSPNGSFCLLTGFLCGYPVGAKISADLVRENRITPEEGAYLLTFTNNPSPAFLTGYCLTEALELPERVPVSLLLVYGAPLLYAALTRHRQTFPDLSIEKKTSGSQISFKIVDACIMDGLENILKLGGYLILFSMLAKLLLLLIGSLPLCSCLIVGLLEITNGIALTAASPILTKRAAWALSLFIVSFGGLSGAAQTESMLQGTQLSVLNYLKAKAGTALLTACFAILYLGLTDLPLALPLLAVLLR
;
A
#
# COMPACT_ATOMS: atom_id res chain seq x y z
N MET A 1 -18.71 -8.93 -20.25
CA MET A 1 -17.89 -9.42 -21.35
C MET A 1 -16.46 -8.85 -21.37
N ARG A 2 -16.22 -7.55 -21.28
CA ARG A 2 -14.86 -6.94 -21.28
C ARG A 2 -13.88 -7.51 -20.25
N LYS A 3 -14.27 -7.63 -18.96
CA LYS A 3 -13.37 -8.16 -17.91
C LYS A 3 -12.93 -9.60 -18.19
N LYS A 4 -13.86 -10.48 -18.59
CA LYS A 4 -13.54 -11.88 -18.94
C LYS A 4 -12.52 -11.97 -20.08
N PHE A 5 -12.68 -11.13 -21.10
CA PHE A 5 -11.74 -11.08 -22.23
C PHE A 5 -10.33 -10.65 -21.79
N ILE A 6 -10.22 -9.61 -20.94
CA ILE A 6 -8.93 -9.14 -20.41
C ILE A 6 -8.24 -10.24 -19.62
N TYR A 7 -8.93 -10.89 -18.68
CA TYR A 7 -8.33 -11.98 -17.88
C TYR A 7 -7.87 -13.13 -18.78
N MET A 8 -8.68 -13.54 -19.75
CA MET A 8 -8.32 -14.59 -20.69
C MET A 8 -7.08 -14.21 -21.52
N THR A 9 -7.02 -13.01 -22.04
CA THR A 9 -5.89 -12.52 -22.84
C THR A 9 -4.60 -12.48 -21.99
N VAL A 10 -4.64 -11.90 -20.79
CA VAL A 10 -3.47 -11.86 -19.89
C VAL A 10 -3.02 -13.27 -19.53
N SER A 11 -3.95 -14.18 -19.22
CA SER A 11 -3.60 -15.58 -18.92
C SER A 11 -2.93 -16.28 -20.08
N LEU A 12 -3.44 -16.10 -21.31
CA LEU A 12 -2.84 -16.69 -22.53
C LEU A 12 -1.44 -16.10 -22.80
N ILE A 13 -1.25 -14.80 -22.60
CA ILE A 13 0.03 -14.14 -22.76
C ILE A 13 1.06 -14.67 -21.75
N LEU A 14 0.70 -14.78 -20.47
CA LEU A 14 1.58 -15.32 -19.45
C LEU A 14 1.88 -16.81 -19.68
N LEU A 15 0.91 -17.58 -20.12
CA LEU A 15 1.12 -18.98 -20.48
C LEU A 15 2.07 -19.12 -21.69
N ALA A 16 1.89 -18.30 -22.71
CA ALA A 16 2.81 -18.22 -23.86
C ALA A 16 4.22 -17.83 -23.40
N PHE A 17 4.36 -16.87 -22.49
CA PHE A 17 5.64 -16.47 -21.92
C PHE A 17 6.34 -17.64 -21.20
N LEU A 18 5.60 -18.42 -20.39
CA LEU A 18 6.11 -19.62 -19.73
C LEU A 18 6.61 -20.68 -20.72
N LEU A 19 5.96 -20.83 -21.86
CA LEU A 19 6.31 -21.85 -22.86
C LEU A 19 7.44 -21.40 -23.80
N LEU A 20 7.45 -20.12 -24.21
CA LEU A 20 8.37 -19.59 -25.21
C LEU A 20 9.68 -19.06 -24.59
N ALA A 21 9.64 -18.62 -23.33
CA ALA A 21 10.80 -18.07 -22.62
C ALA A 21 10.89 -18.62 -21.19
N PRO A 22 10.99 -19.96 -20.98
CA PRO A 22 10.85 -20.61 -19.68
C PRO A 22 11.89 -20.12 -18.67
N VAL A 23 13.12 -19.87 -19.08
CA VAL A 23 14.19 -19.41 -18.17
C VAL A 23 13.87 -18.03 -17.60
N GLN A 24 13.48 -17.09 -18.46
CA GLN A 24 13.13 -15.72 -18.04
C GLN A 24 11.85 -15.71 -17.19
N ALA A 25 10.85 -16.50 -17.55
CA ALA A 25 9.62 -16.61 -16.81
C ALA A 25 9.83 -17.24 -15.41
N ALA A 26 10.66 -18.30 -15.33
CA ALA A 26 11.02 -18.92 -14.08
C ALA A 26 11.83 -17.98 -13.17
N ALA A 27 12.78 -17.22 -13.73
CA ALA A 27 13.54 -16.23 -12.97
C ALA A 27 12.62 -15.16 -12.37
N ALA A 28 11.71 -14.59 -13.16
CA ALA A 28 10.75 -13.58 -12.70
C ALA A 28 9.78 -14.13 -11.63
N SER A 29 9.31 -15.37 -11.80
CA SER A 29 8.50 -16.07 -10.78
C SER A 29 9.27 -16.25 -9.48
N SER A 30 10.55 -16.65 -9.56
CA SER A 30 11.41 -16.82 -8.39
C SER A 30 11.66 -15.52 -7.66
N GLU A 31 11.89 -14.40 -8.37
CA GLU A 31 12.04 -13.06 -7.78
C GLU A 31 10.79 -12.68 -6.98
N GLY A 32 9.60 -12.83 -7.56
CA GLY A 32 8.33 -12.57 -6.87
C GLY A 32 8.10 -13.48 -5.66
N LEU A 33 8.43 -14.78 -5.79
CA LEU A 33 8.32 -15.76 -4.72
C LEU A 33 9.27 -15.43 -3.56
N LEU A 34 10.53 -15.12 -3.83
CA LEU A 34 11.54 -14.80 -2.82
C LEU A 34 11.18 -13.52 -2.06
N LEU A 35 10.73 -12.49 -2.77
CA LEU A 35 10.23 -11.25 -2.14
C LEU A 35 9.06 -11.56 -1.21
N TRP A 36 8.10 -12.35 -1.67
CA TRP A 36 6.97 -12.75 -0.84
C TRP A 36 7.41 -13.54 0.39
N PHE A 37 8.26 -14.56 0.21
CA PHE A 37 8.64 -15.49 1.27
C PHE A 37 9.54 -14.83 2.32
N HIS A 38 10.57 -14.11 1.89
CA HIS A 38 11.57 -13.53 2.81
C HIS A 38 11.16 -12.20 3.41
N THR A 39 10.36 -11.39 2.70
CA THR A 39 10.03 -10.03 3.13
C THR A 39 8.58 -9.91 3.61
N LEU A 40 7.63 -10.29 2.77
CA LEU A 40 6.22 -9.98 3.04
C LEU A 40 5.56 -10.97 3.99
N LEU A 41 5.82 -12.25 3.84
CA LEU A 41 5.22 -13.30 4.69
C LEU A 41 5.59 -13.11 6.17
N PRO A 42 6.86 -12.98 6.59
CA PRO A 42 7.21 -12.83 8.00
C PRO A 42 6.72 -11.51 8.61
N MET A 43 6.55 -10.47 7.78
CA MET A 43 6.10 -9.17 8.25
C MET A 43 4.57 -9.08 8.32
N LEU A 44 3.86 -9.51 7.27
CA LEU A 44 2.42 -9.29 7.14
C LEU A 44 1.57 -10.38 7.79
N LEU A 45 2.01 -11.66 7.80
CA LEU A 45 1.22 -12.76 8.35
C LEU A 45 0.92 -12.57 9.86
N PRO A 46 1.90 -12.30 10.74
CA PRO A 46 1.61 -12.00 12.14
C PRO A 46 0.65 -10.81 12.28
N PHE A 47 0.80 -9.82 11.41
CA PHE A 47 -0.05 -8.65 11.43
C PHE A 47 -1.50 -8.93 11.05
N PHE A 48 -1.73 -9.71 10.01
CA PHE A 48 -3.08 -10.16 9.62
C PHE A 48 -3.75 -10.95 10.75
N ILE A 49 -3.02 -11.87 11.38
CA ILE A 49 -3.54 -12.68 12.49
C ILE A 49 -3.90 -11.79 13.69
N LEU A 50 -2.95 -10.96 14.14
CA LEU A 50 -3.12 -10.13 15.34
C LEU A 50 -4.18 -9.05 15.14
N SER A 51 -4.22 -8.38 13.99
CA SER A 51 -5.24 -7.38 13.70
C SER A 51 -6.64 -8.00 13.67
N ARG A 52 -6.78 -9.16 13.05
CA ARG A 52 -8.04 -9.89 13.01
C ARG A 52 -8.49 -10.35 14.41
N LEU A 53 -7.54 -10.83 15.22
CA LEU A 53 -7.78 -11.22 16.60
C LEU A 53 -8.23 -10.03 17.45
N LEU A 54 -7.59 -8.87 17.32
CA LEU A 54 -7.98 -7.63 18.01
C LEU A 54 -9.40 -7.20 17.66
N ILE A 55 -9.76 -7.29 16.37
CA ILE A 55 -11.13 -6.99 15.92
C ILE A 55 -12.12 -8.01 16.54
N ALA A 56 -11.81 -9.30 16.47
CA ALA A 56 -12.68 -10.37 16.97
C ALA A 56 -12.89 -10.31 18.51
N LEU A 57 -11.88 -9.87 19.25
CA LEU A 57 -11.90 -9.72 20.71
C LEU A 57 -12.35 -8.35 21.19
N ASP A 58 -12.80 -7.48 20.30
CA ASP A 58 -13.20 -6.09 20.61
C ASP A 58 -12.10 -5.24 21.28
N GLY A 59 -10.83 -5.62 21.05
CA GLY A 59 -9.66 -4.94 21.63
C GLY A 59 -9.30 -3.59 20.97
N VAL A 60 -10.01 -3.23 19.91
CA VAL A 60 -9.74 -2.01 19.11
C VAL A 60 -9.92 -0.74 19.94
N SER A 61 -10.94 -0.67 20.78
CA SER A 61 -11.30 0.51 21.59
C SER A 61 -10.18 0.93 22.57
N GLY A 62 -9.43 -0.03 23.11
CA GLY A 62 -8.30 0.25 24.00
C GLY A 62 -7.13 0.92 23.28
N ILE A 63 -6.83 0.46 22.08
CA ILE A 63 -5.68 0.95 21.29
C ILE A 63 -5.95 2.34 20.70
N THR A 64 -7.19 2.58 20.27
CA THR A 64 -7.54 3.83 19.57
C THR A 64 -7.89 4.98 20.51
N ARG A 65 -7.98 4.74 21.81
CA ARG A 65 -8.42 5.74 22.81
C ARG A 65 -7.70 7.09 22.69
N PHE A 66 -6.40 7.07 22.41
CA PHE A 66 -5.59 8.29 22.29
C PHE A 66 -5.63 8.88 20.88
N LEU A 67 -5.75 8.04 19.85
CA LEU A 67 -5.74 8.49 18.46
C LEU A 67 -7.12 8.94 17.98
N ALA A 68 -8.20 8.34 18.50
CA ALA A 68 -9.56 8.61 18.07
C ALA A 68 -9.97 10.09 18.15
N PRO A 69 -9.64 10.86 19.21
CA PRO A 69 -9.99 12.28 19.26
C PRO A 69 -9.34 13.09 18.14
N LEU A 70 -8.06 12.81 17.83
CA LEU A 70 -7.31 13.46 16.74
C LEU A 70 -7.89 13.07 15.38
N ALA A 71 -8.07 11.76 15.14
CA ALA A 71 -8.62 11.25 13.90
C ALA A 71 -10.05 11.76 13.65
N ARG A 72 -10.85 11.91 14.71
CA ARG A 72 -12.19 12.52 14.64
C ARG A 72 -12.12 13.99 14.29
N SER A 73 -11.21 14.75 14.91
CA SER A 73 -11.07 16.19 14.67
C SER A 73 -10.59 16.48 13.25
N PHE A 74 -9.53 15.81 12.79
CA PHE A 74 -8.93 16.08 11.47
C PHE A 74 -9.68 15.41 10.31
N PHE A 75 -10.17 14.19 10.49
CA PHE A 75 -10.73 13.35 9.41
C PHE A 75 -12.18 12.96 9.62
N GLY A 76 -12.78 13.25 10.77
CA GLY A 76 -14.18 12.88 11.09
C GLY A 76 -14.40 11.39 11.37
N LEU A 77 -13.31 10.63 11.60
CA LEU A 77 -13.38 9.17 11.74
C LEU A 77 -14.03 8.72 13.05
N SER A 78 -14.65 7.55 12.99
CA SER A 78 -15.09 6.80 14.19
C SER A 78 -13.88 6.22 14.94
N PRO A 79 -14.02 5.73 16.18
CA PRO A 79 -12.96 5.02 16.90
C PRO A 79 -12.45 3.81 16.12
N ASN A 80 -13.32 3.04 15.48
CA ASN A 80 -12.95 1.90 14.65
C ASN A 80 -12.21 2.34 13.37
N GLY A 81 -12.64 3.44 12.72
CA GLY A 81 -11.93 4.04 11.61
C GLY A 81 -10.52 4.52 11.98
N SER A 82 -10.36 5.01 13.21
CA SER A 82 -9.05 5.40 13.75
C SER A 82 -8.08 4.20 13.90
N PHE A 83 -8.61 3.01 14.17
CA PHE A 83 -7.81 1.78 14.17
C PHE A 83 -7.32 1.44 12.75
N CYS A 84 -8.20 1.55 11.74
CA CYS A 84 -7.82 1.36 10.35
C CYS A 84 -6.74 2.36 9.91
N LEU A 85 -6.84 3.63 10.32
CA LEU A 85 -5.82 4.65 10.07
C LEU A 85 -4.46 4.23 10.65
N LEU A 86 -4.43 3.88 11.93
CA LEU A 86 -3.20 3.48 12.61
C LEU A 86 -2.54 2.27 11.94
N THR A 87 -3.31 1.21 11.74
CA THR A 87 -2.80 -0.05 11.19
C THR A 87 -2.37 0.09 9.74
N GLY A 88 -3.13 0.83 8.92
CA GLY A 88 -2.79 1.06 7.52
C GLY A 88 -1.49 1.84 7.34
N PHE A 89 -1.21 2.80 8.23
CA PHE A 89 0.04 3.57 8.18
C PHE A 89 1.25 2.79 8.72
N LEU A 90 1.07 1.92 9.70
CA LEU A 90 2.17 1.13 10.26
C LEU A 90 2.55 -0.07 9.41
N CYS A 91 1.56 -0.73 8.81
CA CYS A 91 1.78 -2.04 8.17
C CYS A 91 1.87 -1.95 6.66
N GLY A 92 1.28 -0.91 6.11
CA GLY A 92 1.29 -0.70 4.69
C GLY A 92 0.20 -1.47 3.94
N TYR A 93 0.22 -1.35 2.61
CA TYR A 93 -0.71 -2.10 1.77
C TYR A 93 -0.34 -3.59 1.74
N PRO A 94 -1.34 -4.50 1.67
CA PRO A 94 -2.77 -4.22 1.55
C PRO A 94 -3.52 -4.15 2.91
N VAL A 95 -2.81 -3.97 4.05
CA VAL A 95 -3.41 -4.06 5.40
C VAL A 95 -4.49 -3.00 5.62
N GLY A 96 -4.25 -1.74 5.19
CA GLY A 96 -5.24 -0.68 5.30
C GLY A 96 -6.55 -1.04 4.60
N ALA A 97 -6.48 -1.62 3.40
CA ALA A 97 -7.65 -2.08 2.66
C ALA A 97 -8.35 -3.26 3.35
N LYS A 98 -7.57 -4.24 3.85
CA LYS A 98 -8.12 -5.39 4.56
C LYS A 98 -8.88 -4.97 5.81
N ILE A 99 -8.27 -4.16 6.67
CA ILE A 99 -8.91 -3.71 7.93
C ILE A 99 -10.16 -2.88 7.63
N SER A 100 -10.12 -1.98 6.65
CA SER A 100 -11.30 -1.22 6.22
C SER A 100 -12.43 -2.16 5.78
N ALA A 101 -12.12 -3.17 4.96
CA ALA A 101 -13.09 -4.15 4.49
C ALA A 101 -13.66 -5.02 5.62
N ASP A 102 -12.81 -5.48 6.55
CA ASP A 102 -13.23 -6.28 7.70
C ASP A 102 -14.18 -5.51 8.62
N LEU A 103 -13.87 -4.24 8.93
CA LEU A 103 -14.71 -3.38 9.74
C LEU A 103 -16.08 -3.10 9.07
N VAL A 104 -16.10 -2.94 7.73
CA VAL A 104 -17.35 -2.80 6.97
C VAL A 104 -18.17 -4.10 7.01
N ARG A 105 -17.54 -5.28 6.80
CA ARG A 105 -18.23 -6.58 6.85
C ARG A 105 -18.84 -6.87 8.22
N GLU A 106 -18.18 -6.42 9.27
CA GLU A 106 -18.64 -6.57 10.64
C GLU A 106 -19.61 -5.47 11.11
N ASN A 107 -20.00 -4.55 10.21
CA ASN A 107 -20.84 -3.38 10.50
C ASN A 107 -20.29 -2.50 11.66
N ARG A 108 -18.97 -2.45 11.82
CA ARG A 108 -18.28 -1.62 12.82
C ARG A 108 -17.99 -0.21 12.32
N ILE A 109 -17.96 -0.03 11.01
CA ILE A 109 -17.93 1.26 10.32
C ILE A 109 -18.92 1.24 9.16
N THR A 110 -19.33 2.42 8.70
CA THR A 110 -20.21 2.52 7.54
C THR A 110 -19.44 2.25 6.25
N PRO A 111 -20.11 1.81 5.16
CA PRO A 111 -19.47 1.68 3.85
C PRO A 111 -18.84 2.99 3.36
N GLU A 112 -19.45 4.13 3.68
CA GLU A 112 -18.93 5.47 3.32
C GLU A 112 -17.64 5.77 4.07
N GLU A 113 -17.56 5.46 5.37
CA GLU A 113 -16.33 5.59 6.15
C GLU A 113 -15.23 4.66 5.61
N GLY A 114 -15.59 3.40 5.30
CA GLY A 114 -14.69 2.45 4.69
C GLY A 114 -14.16 2.92 3.34
N ALA A 115 -15.01 3.47 2.49
CA ALA A 115 -14.62 4.04 1.20
C ALA A 115 -13.68 5.25 1.36
N TYR A 116 -13.94 6.11 2.34
CA TYR A 116 -13.09 7.26 2.65
C TYR A 116 -11.73 6.81 3.19
N LEU A 117 -11.70 5.91 4.18
CA LEU A 117 -10.46 5.33 4.71
C LEU A 117 -9.58 4.73 3.63
N LEU A 118 -10.19 3.98 2.70
CA LEU A 118 -9.47 3.34 1.60
C LEU A 118 -8.70 4.34 0.72
N THR A 119 -9.12 5.60 0.67
CA THR A 119 -8.46 6.63 -0.14
C THR A 119 -7.09 7.04 0.40
N PHE A 120 -6.81 6.87 1.70
CA PHE A 120 -5.59 7.40 2.31
C PHE A 120 -4.90 6.50 3.33
N THR A 121 -5.50 5.37 3.76
CA THR A 121 -4.88 4.49 4.75
C THR A 121 -4.07 3.35 4.14
N ASN A 122 -4.23 3.08 2.84
CA ASN A 122 -3.56 1.97 2.17
C ASN A 122 -2.29 2.45 1.47
N ASN A 123 -1.23 2.71 2.25
CA ASN A 123 0.07 3.26 1.83
C ASN A 123 1.18 2.21 1.90
N PRO A 124 2.43 2.48 1.41
CA PRO A 124 3.55 1.58 1.69
C PRO A 124 3.83 1.49 3.20
N SER A 125 4.41 0.41 3.69
CA SER A 125 4.85 0.36 5.09
C SER A 125 6.10 1.22 5.30
N PRO A 126 6.30 1.80 6.51
CA PRO A 126 7.55 2.48 6.85
C PRO A 126 8.78 1.61 6.61
N ALA A 127 8.72 0.32 6.99
CA ALA A 127 9.82 -0.62 6.79
C ALA A 127 10.18 -0.82 5.31
N PHE A 128 9.18 -0.95 4.43
CA PHE A 128 9.41 -1.05 2.98
C PHE A 128 10.04 0.25 2.42
N LEU A 129 9.48 1.40 2.81
CA LEU A 129 9.97 2.69 2.31
C LEU A 129 11.41 2.96 2.79
N THR A 130 11.68 2.77 4.09
CA THR A 130 12.99 3.09 4.68
C THR A 130 14.04 2.03 4.35
N GLY A 131 13.72 0.76 4.53
CA GLY A 131 14.64 -0.37 4.32
C GLY A 131 14.90 -0.61 2.84
N TYR A 132 13.89 -1.14 2.14
CA TYR A 132 14.07 -1.53 0.75
C TYR A 132 14.25 -0.33 -0.19
N CYS A 133 13.29 0.60 -0.21
CA CYS A 133 13.28 1.66 -1.24
C CYS A 133 14.47 2.62 -1.09
N LEU A 134 14.63 3.19 0.11
CA LEU A 134 15.61 4.28 0.31
C LEU A 134 17.01 3.78 0.67
N THR A 135 17.13 2.74 1.50
CA THR A 135 18.44 2.28 1.97
C THR A 135 19.06 1.26 1.02
N GLU A 136 18.31 0.22 0.65
CA GLU A 136 18.82 -0.87 -0.16
C GLU A 136 18.88 -0.52 -1.65
N ALA A 137 17.77 -0.07 -2.24
CA ALA A 137 17.68 0.15 -3.68
C ALA A 137 18.28 1.48 -4.11
N LEU A 138 17.93 2.60 -3.48
CA LEU A 138 18.38 3.93 -3.88
C LEU A 138 19.68 4.37 -3.22
N GLU A 139 20.10 3.74 -2.13
CA GLU A 139 21.29 4.12 -1.33
C GLU A 139 21.24 5.60 -0.87
N LEU A 140 20.07 6.03 -0.37
CA LEU A 140 19.77 7.39 0.12
C LEU A 140 19.18 7.38 1.54
N PRO A 141 19.87 6.78 2.55
CA PRO A 141 19.34 6.70 3.91
C PRO A 141 19.13 8.09 4.55
N GLU A 142 19.90 9.10 4.16
CA GLU A 142 19.77 10.47 4.63
C GLU A 142 18.44 11.13 4.21
N ARG A 143 17.77 10.62 3.16
CA ARG A 143 16.47 11.12 2.70
C ARG A 143 15.26 10.44 3.36
N VAL A 144 15.49 9.51 4.28
CA VAL A 144 14.40 8.80 4.99
C VAL A 144 13.43 9.75 5.67
N PRO A 145 13.83 10.75 6.49
CA PRO A 145 12.87 11.60 7.19
C PRO A 145 11.96 12.38 6.25
N VAL A 146 12.55 13.02 5.22
CA VAL A 146 11.77 13.78 4.26
C VAL A 146 10.87 12.88 3.42
N SER A 147 11.34 11.70 3.02
CA SER A 147 10.53 10.75 2.24
C SER A 147 9.32 10.25 3.03
N LEU A 148 9.48 9.94 4.32
CA LEU A 148 8.36 9.60 5.21
C LEU A 148 7.35 10.75 5.28
N LEU A 149 7.83 11.99 5.46
CA LEU A 149 6.95 13.16 5.51
C LEU A 149 6.16 13.32 4.21
N LEU A 150 6.79 13.18 3.05
CA LEU A 150 6.14 13.38 1.76
C LEU A 150 5.16 12.25 1.42
N VAL A 151 5.58 10.98 1.60
CA VAL A 151 4.77 9.79 1.26
C VAL A 151 3.56 9.63 2.16
N TYR A 152 3.66 10.02 3.44
CA TYR A 152 2.53 9.95 4.38
C TYR A 152 1.77 11.27 4.50
N GLY A 153 2.44 12.40 4.30
CA GLY A 153 1.81 13.72 4.31
C GLY A 153 0.85 13.92 3.15
N ALA A 154 1.20 13.45 1.95
CA ALA A 154 0.36 13.58 0.76
C ALA A 154 -1.03 12.90 0.92
N PRO A 155 -1.16 11.62 1.35
CA PRO A 155 -2.46 11.02 1.59
C PRO A 155 -3.22 11.65 2.76
N LEU A 156 -2.56 12.12 3.80
CA LEU A 156 -3.22 12.87 4.89
C LEU A 156 -3.78 14.20 4.40
N LEU A 157 -3.03 14.94 3.58
CA LEU A 157 -3.52 16.15 2.95
C LEU A 157 -4.68 15.86 2.00
N TYR A 158 -4.57 14.81 1.17
CA TYR A 158 -5.64 14.38 0.29
C TYR A 158 -6.92 14.06 1.09
N ALA A 159 -6.79 13.33 2.19
CA ALA A 159 -7.91 13.03 3.08
C ALA A 159 -8.52 14.30 3.67
N ALA A 160 -7.71 15.24 4.14
CA ALA A 160 -8.21 16.50 4.69
C ALA A 160 -8.98 17.34 3.64
N LEU A 161 -8.49 17.37 2.40
CA LEU A 161 -9.13 18.10 1.29
C LEU A 161 -10.42 17.41 0.80
N THR A 162 -10.50 16.09 0.86
CA THR A 162 -11.67 15.29 0.43
C THR A 162 -12.61 14.94 1.58
N ARG A 163 -12.34 15.46 2.78
CA ARG A 163 -13.12 15.18 3.97
C ARG A 163 -14.58 15.55 3.79
N HIS A 164 -15.47 14.62 4.13
CA HIS A 164 -16.88 14.92 4.31
C HIS A 164 -17.09 15.86 5.51
N ARG A 165 -18.01 16.82 5.38
CA ARG A 165 -18.30 17.79 6.47
C ARG A 165 -18.88 17.13 7.72
N GLN A 166 -19.52 15.97 7.57
CA GLN A 166 -20.12 15.21 8.67
C GLN A 166 -19.10 14.23 9.25
N THR A 167 -19.14 14.06 10.57
CA THR A 167 -18.39 13.00 11.25
C THR A 167 -19.11 11.68 11.09
N PHE A 168 -18.35 10.60 10.91
CA PHE A 168 -18.92 9.27 10.83
C PHE A 168 -19.44 8.81 12.20
N PRO A 169 -20.57 8.08 12.24
CA PRO A 169 -21.16 7.58 13.47
C PRO A 169 -20.24 6.54 14.13
N ASP A 170 -20.26 6.52 15.46
CA ASP A 170 -19.66 5.43 16.21
C ASP A 170 -20.63 4.23 16.21
N LEU A 171 -20.34 3.24 15.40
CA LEU A 171 -21.07 1.98 15.34
C LEU A 171 -20.46 0.95 16.30
N SER A 172 -19.90 1.39 17.43
CA SER A 172 -19.48 0.46 18.47
C SER A 172 -20.68 -0.38 18.86
N ILE A 173 -20.58 -1.68 18.62
CA ILE A 173 -21.60 -2.64 19.02
C ILE A 173 -21.72 -2.49 20.54
N GLU A 174 -22.92 -2.10 21.01
CA GLU A 174 -23.23 -2.16 22.45
C GLU A 174 -22.71 -3.50 22.95
N LYS A 175 -21.88 -3.47 23.98
CA LYS A 175 -21.31 -4.67 24.59
C LYS A 175 -22.42 -5.68 24.79
N LYS A 176 -22.65 -6.58 23.84
CA LYS A 176 -23.16 -7.87 24.18
C LYS A 176 -22.13 -8.48 25.12
N THR A 177 -22.34 -8.34 26.38
CA THR A 177 -21.72 -9.10 27.47
C THR A 177 -22.11 -10.59 27.35
N SER A 178 -21.99 -11.14 26.16
CA SER A 178 -21.79 -12.55 26.00
C SER A 178 -20.33 -12.76 26.38
N GLY A 179 -20.12 -13.26 27.59
CA GLY A 179 -18.84 -13.85 27.95
C GLY A 179 -18.51 -14.96 26.94
N SER A 180 -18.15 -14.59 25.73
CA SER A 180 -17.61 -15.52 24.75
C SER A 180 -16.29 -15.96 25.35
N GLN A 181 -16.31 -17.15 25.95
CA GLN A 181 -15.07 -17.82 26.36
C GLN A 181 -14.13 -17.70 25.16
N ILE A 182 -12.97 -17.07 25.38
CA ILE A 182 -11.90 -17.01 24.39
C ILE A 182 -11.59 -18.47 24.05
N SER A 183 -12.14 -18.94 22.93
CA SER A 183 -11.92 -20.29 22.46
C SER A 183 -10.77 -20.29 21.48
N PHE A 184 -9.89 -21.27 21.54
CA PHE A 184 -8.86 -21.51 20.53
C PHE A 184 -9.40 -21.50 19.10
N LYS A 185 -10.70 -21.82 18.91
CA LYS A 185 -11.39 -21.71 17.61
C LYS A 185 -11.32 -20.29 16.99
N ILE A 186 -11.34 -19.24 17.83
CA ILE A 186 -11.19 -17.85 17.33
C ILE A 186 -9.78 -17.62 16.82
N VAL A 187 -8.77 -18.12 17.55
CA VAL A 187 -7.37 -18.00 17.15
C VAL A 187 -7.11 -18.77 15.85
N ASP A 188 -7.61 -20.02 15.76
CA ASP A 188 -7.50 -20.83 14.55
C ASP A 188 -8.13 -20.14 13.34
N ALA A 189 -9.34 -19.58 13.52
CA ALA A 189 -10.02 -18.84 12.46
C ALA A 189 -9.21 -17.60 12.00
N CYS A 190 -8.58 -16.88 12.95
CA CYS A 190 -7.74 -15.72 12.63
C CYS A 190 -6.45 -16.14 11.91
N ILE A 191 -5.84 -17.27 12.29
CA ILE A 191 -4.67 -17.85 11.61
C ILE A 191 -5.03 -18.23 10.17
N MET A 192 -6.16 -18.94 9.98
CA MET A 192 -6.60 -19.36 8.65
C MET A 192 -6.92 -18.17 7.74
N ASP A 193 -7.60 -17.14 8.26
CA ASP A 193 -7.84 -15.90 7.52
C ASP A 193 -6.51 -15.21 7.12
N GLY A 194 -5.55 -15.15 8.05
CA GLY A 194 -4.22 -14.60 7.78
C GLY A 194 -3.48 -15.37 6.68
N LEU A 195 -3.48 -16.70 6.76
CA LEU A 195 -2.84 -17.59 5.76
C LEU A 195 -3.49 -17.45 4.38
N GLU A 196 -4.81 -17.43 4.30
CA GLU A 196 -5.53 -17.25 3.03
C GLU A 196 -5.15 -15.93 2.35
N ASN A 197 -5.11 -14.84 3.12
CA ASN A 197 -4.78 -13.52 2.58
C ASN A 197 -3.32 -13.42 2.13
N ILE A 198 -2.36 -13.96 2.91
CA ILE A 198 -0.95 -13.89 2.54
C ILE A 198 -0.61 -14.78 1.34
N LEU A 199 -1.25 -15.95 1.20
CA LEU A 199 -1.09 -16.82 0.03
C LEU A 199 -1.61 -16.16 -1.26
N LYS A 200 -2.78 -15.51 -1.20
CA LYS A 200 -3.31 -14.72 -2.33
C LYS A 200 -2.33 -13.63 -2.76
N LEU A 201 -1.74 -12.95 -1.79
CA LEU A 201 -0.74 -11.91 -2.01
C LEU A 201 0.49 -12.46 -2.75
N GLY A 202 1.01 -13.61 -2.33
CA GLY A 202 2.12 -14.30 -3.01
C GLY A 202 1.80 -14.64 -4.47
N GLY A 203 0.59 -15.13 -4.73
CA GLY A 203 0.13 -15.40 -6.11
C GLY A 203 0.11 -14.15 -6.98
N TYR A 204 -0.39 -13.02 -6.47
CA TYR A 204 -0.35 -11.75 -7.20
C TYR A 204 1.08 -11.30 -7.49
N LEU A 205 1.99 -11.36 -6.52
CA LEU A 205 3.38 -10.96 -6.71
C LEU A 205 4.06 -11.77 -7.81
N ILE A 206 3.92 -13.08 -7.79
CA ILE A 206 4.50 -13.96 -8.82
C ILE A 206 3.98 -13.57 -10.21
N LEU A 207 2.65 -13.44 -10.36
CA LEU A 207 2.04 -13.10 -11.66
C LEU A 207 2.46 -11.71 -12.16
N PHE A 208 2.50 -10.72 -11.29
CA PHE A 208 2.89 -9.35 -11.67
C PHE A 208 4.39 -9.21 -11.92
N SER A 209 5.25 -9.97 -11.22
CA SER A 209 6.69 -10.02 -11.53
C SER A 209 6.96 -10.64 -12.91
N MET A 210 6.24 -11.71 -13.26
CA MET A 210 6.30 -12.28 -14.61
C MET A 210 5.82 -11.27 -15.68
N LEU A 211 4.72 -10.56 -15.42
CA LEU A 211 4.19 -9.56 -16.34
C LEU A 211 5.14 -8.37 -16.49
N ALA A 212 5.77 -7.93 -15.40
CA ALA A 212 6.80 -6.89 -15.41
C ALA A 212 8.00 -7.29 -16.27
N LYS A 213 8.49 -8.52 -16.09
CA LYS A 213 9.60 -9.06 -16.89
C LYS A 213 9.25 -9.15 -18.39
N LEU A 214 8.05 -9.64 -18.69
CA LEU A 214 7.58 -9.71 -20.08
C LEU A 214 7.51 -8.31 -20.71
N LEU A 215 6.98 -7.32 -20.01
CA LEU A 215 6.94 -5.95 -20.50
C LEU A 215 8.34 -5.39 -20.74
N LEU A 216 9.30 -5.65 -19.87
CA LEU A 216 10.70 -5.25 -20.04
C LEU A 216 11.31 -5.84 -21.32
N LEU A 217 11.02 -7.11 -21.63
CA LEU A 217 11.48 -7.75 -22.86
C LEU A 217 10.86 -7.13 -24.10
N LEU A 218 9.62 -6.62 -24.03
CA LEU A 218 8.90 -6.01 -25.14
C LEU A 218 9.27 -4.53 -25.35
N ILE A 219 9.42 -3.76 -24.26
CA ILE A 219 9.69 -2.31 -24.32
C ILE A 219 11.18 -2.03 -24.63
N GLY A 220 12.08 -2.96 -24.28
CA GLY A 220 13.50 -2.97 -24.63
C GLY A 220 14.27 -1.72 -24.22
N SER A 221 14.48 -0.79 -25.14
CA SER A 221 15.51 0.25 -25.07
C SER A 221 15.02 1.65 -24.64
N LEU A 222 13.86 1.79 -23.98
CA LEU A 222 13.37 3.08 -23.50
C LEU A 222 13.45 3.17 -21.96
N PRO A 223 14.61 3.52 -21.35
CA PRO A 223 14.86 3.35 -19.92
C PRO A 223 13.86 4.08 -19.02
N LEU A 224 13.51 5.34 -19.34
CA LEU A 224 12.55 6.12 -18.53
C LEU A 224 11.14 5.55 -18.62
N CYS A 225 10.69 5.18 -19.82
CA CYS A 225 9.39 4.55 -20.02
C CYS A 225 9.32 3.21 -19.29
N SER A 226 10.40 2.41 -19.32
CA SER A 226 10.49 1.14 -18.61
C SER A 226 10.38 1.33 -17.11
N CYS A 227 11.11 2.27 -16.50
CA CYS A 227 11.01 2.58 -15.08
C CYS A 227 9.58 2.95 -14.67
N LEU A 228 8.92 3.82 -15.45
CA LEU A 228 7.57 4.28 -15.14
C LEU A 228 6.53 3.17 -15.34
N ILE A 229 6.52 2.51 -16.51
CA ILE A 229 5.51 1.49 -16.85
C ILE A 229 5.62 0.29 -15.91
N VAL A 230 6.84 -0.20 -15.67
CA VAL A 230 7.06 -1.32 -14.76
C VAL A 230 6.75 -0.92 -13.32
N GLY A 231 7.13 0.29 -12.90
CA GLY A 231 6.80 0.80 -11.56
C GLY A 231 5.30 0.99 -11.33
N LEU A 232 4.56 1.41 -12.35
CA LEU A 232 3.09 1.47 -12.29
C LEU A 232 2.44 0.08 -12.29
N LEU A 233 3.11 -0.93 -12.82
CA LEU A 233 2.64 -2.31 -12.80
C LEU A 233 2.98 -2.99 -11.47
N GLU A 234 4.28 -2.97 -11.09
CA GLU A 234 4.81 -3.59 -9.88
C GLU A 234 5.93 -2.73 -9.30
N ILE A 235 5.75 -2.29 -8.07
CA ILE A 235 6.58 -1.24 -7.45
C ILE A 235 8.02 -1.66 -7.21
N THR A 236 8.27 -2.91 -6.82
CA THR A 236 9.60 -3.39 -6.43
C THR A 236 10.53 -3.41 -7.64
N ASN A 237 10.06 -4.01 -8.74
CA ASN A 237 10.80 -4.02 -10.02
C ASN A 237 10.97 -2.59 -10.57
N GLY A 238 9.94 -1.73 -10.43
CA GLY A 238 10.01 -0.33 -10.85
C GLY A 238 11.05 0.46 -10.08
N ILE A 239 11.14 0.29 -8.76
CA ILE A 239 12.17 0.93 -7.92
C ILE A 239 13.57 0.43 -8.29
N ALA A 240 13.74 -0.89 -8.42
CA ALA A 240 15.03 -1.48 -8.79
C ALA A 240 15.53 -0.95 -10.16
N LEU A 241 14.65 -0.90 -11.17
CA LEU A 241 14.97 -0.31 -12.48
C LEU A 241 15.30 1.18 -12.41
N THR A 242 14.55 1.93 -11.59
CA THR A 242 14.76 3.37 -11.41
C THR A 242 16.10 3.64 -10.74
N ALA A 243 16.47 2.85 -9.75
CA ALA A 243 17.74 2.94 -9.03
C ALA A 243 18.94 2.59 -9.94
N ALA A 244 18.79 1.56 -10.77
CA ALA A 244 19.82 1.10 -11.69
C ALA A 244 19.91 1.92 -13.02
N SER A 245 19.01 2.89 -13.22
CA SER A 245 18.93 3.62 -14.50
C SER A 245 20.11 4.57 -14.71
N PRO A 246 20.90 4.40 -15.81
CA PRO A 246 22.06 5.25 -16.07
C PRO A 246 21.70 6.66 -16.53
N ILE A 247 20.44 6.89 -16.93
CA ILE A 247 19.96 8.19 -17.43
C ILE A 247 19.35 9.06 -16.33
N LEU A 248 19.04 8.49 -15.16
CA LEU A 248 18.45 9.22 -14.06
C LEU A 248 19.52 9.65 -13.07
N THR A 249 19.50 10.93 -12.70
CA THR A 249 20.26 11.38 -11.53
C THR A 249 19.68 10.76 -10.26
N LYS A 250 20.48 10.60 -9.18
CA LYS A 250 19.97 10.08 -7.88
C LYS A 250 18.75 10.87 -7.37
N ARG A 251 18.68 12.18 -7.63
CA ARG A 251 17.55 13.05 -7.29
C ARG A 251 16.29 12.70 -8.09
N ALA A 252 16.42 12.53 -9.40
CA ALA A 252 15.31 12.14 -10.26
C ALA A 252 14.82 10.72 -9.94
N ALA A 253 15.75 9.78 -9.71
CA ALA A 253 15.44 8.43 -9.28
C ALA A 253 14.68 8.41 -7.95
N TRP A 254 15.09 9.23 -6.98
CA TRP A 254 14.38 9.39 -5.71
C TRP A 254 12.95 9.91 -5.90
N ALA A 255 12.76 11.01 -6.63
CA ALA A 255 11.42 11.58 -6.83
C ALA A 255 10.49 10.61 -7.59
N LEU A 256 11.00 9.93 -8.63
CA LEU A 256 10.24 8.93 -9.38
C LEU A 256 9.89 7.71 -8.50
N SER A 257 10.81 7.24 -7.66
CA SER A 257 10.55 6.13 -6.74
C SER A 257 9.48 6.50 -5.70
N LEU A 258 9.49 7.74 -5.16
CA LEU A 258 8.43 8.19 -4.26
C LEU A 258 7.05 8.22 -4.95
N PHE A 259 6.99 8.64 -6.22
CA PHE A 259 5.76 8.58 -7.02
C PHE A 259 5.28 7.13 -7.17
N ILE A 260 6.17 6.22 -7.60
CA ILE A 260 5.87 4.80 -7.81
C ILE A 260 5.35 4.16 -6.51
N VAL A 261 6.06 4.36 -5.40
CA VAL A 261 5.69 3.84 -4.08
C VAL A 261 4.35 4.39 -3.61
N SER A 262 4.11 5.69 -3.79
CA SER A 262 2.85 6.33 -3.38
C SER A 262 1.67 5.85 -4.22
N PHE A 263 1.86 5.55 -5.51
CA PHE A 263 0.84 4.95 -6.36
C PHE A 263 0.51 3.51 -5.93
N GLY A 264 1.52 2.72 -5.55
CA GLY A 264 1.37 1.36 -5.06
C GLY A 264 1.23 0.27 -6.13
N GLY A 265 1.30 0.64 -7.41
CA GLY A 265 1.26 -0.28 -8.55
C GLY A 265 -0.10 -0.96 -8.80
N LEU A 266 -0.27 -1.50 -10.00
CA LEU A 266 -1.46 -2.29 -10.35
C LEU A 266 -1.48 -3.63 -9.60
N SER A 267 -0.31 -4.18 -9.25
CA SER A 267 -0.19 -5.35 -8.36
C SER A 267 -0.83 -5.05 -7.00
N GLY A 268 -0.50 -3.92 -6.38
CA GLY A 268 -1.11 -3.47 -5.13
C GLY A 268 -2.62 -3.20 -5.25
N ALA A 269 -3.08 -2.71 -6.42
CA ALA A 269 -4.51 -2.54 -6.68
C ALA A 269 -5.25 -3.87 -6.81
N ALA A 270 -4.66 -4.88 -7.45
CA ALA A 270 -5.23 -6.22 -7.55
C ALA A 270 -5.30 -6.91 -6.17
N GLN A 271 -4.25 -6.76 -5.36
CA GLN A 271 -4.23 -7.21 -3.97
C GLN A 271 -5.33 -6.53 -3.16
N THR A 272 -5.48 -5.21 -3.29
CA THR A 272 -6.53 -4.43 -2.66
C THR A 272 -7.91 -4.94 -3.08
N GLU A 273 -8.18 -5.11 -4.38
CA GLU A 273 -9.48 -5.65 -4.87
C GLU A 273 -9.80 -7.01 -4.23
N SER A 274 -8.79 -7.87 -4.06
CA SER A 274 -8.97 -9.16 -3.38
C SER A 274 -9.42 -9.00 -1.91
N MET A 275 -8.88 -8.01 -1.20
CA MET A 275 -9.27 -7.72 0.19
C MET A 275 -10.68 -7.11 0.31
N LEU A 276 -11.16 -6.42 -0.74
CA LEU A 276 -12.47 -5.76 -0.74
C LEU A 276 -13.63 -6.70 -1.08
N GLN A 277 -13.38 -7.96 -1.45
CA GLN A 277 -14.44 -8.92 -1.79
C GLN A 277 -15.48 -9.04 -0.68
N GLY A 278 -16.76 -9.09 -1.06
CA GLY A 278 -17.88 -9.13 -0.11
C GLY A 278 -18.23 -7.79 0.53
N THR A 279 -17.65 -6.68 0.06
CA THR A 279 -18.01 -5.31 0.46
C THR A 279 -18.49 -4.50 -0.74
N GLN A 280 -19.06 -3.32 -0.48
CA GLN A 280 -19.43 -2.33 -1.51
C GLN A 280 -18.28 -1.38 -1.86
N LEU A 281 -17.07 -1.59 -1.31
CA LEU A 281 -15.92 -0.74 -1.51
C LEU A 281 -15.39 -0.88 -2.96
N SER A 282 -14.96 0.25 -3.54
CA SER A 282 -14.56 0.31 -4.95
C SER A 282 -13.05 0.46 -5.12
N VAL A 283 -12.43 -0.52 -5.78
CA VAL A 283 -11.02 -0.42 -6.18
C VAL A 283 -10.76 0.72 -7.17
N LEU A 284 -11.75 1.09 -7.98
CA LEU A 284 -11.58 2.21 -8.91
C LEU A 284 -11.46 3.54 -8.18
N ASN A 285 -12.26 3.76 -7.12
CA ASN A 285 -12.14 4.95 -6.27
C ASN A 285 -10.81 4.97 -5.52
N TYR A 286 -10.36 3.81 -5.04
CA TYR A 286 -9.00 3.64 -4.50
C TYR A 286 -7.93 4.05 -5.50
N LEU A 287 -7.95 3.54 -6.73
CA LEU A 287 -6.97 3.88 -7.78
C LEU A 287 -6.96 5.39 -8.11
N LYS A 288 -8.13 6.04 -8.18
CA LYS A 288 -8.21 7.50 -8.38
C LYS A 288 -7.53 8.26 -7.24
N ALA A 289 -7.79 7.86 -6.00
CA ALA A 289 -7.16 8.46 -4.84
C ALA A 289 -5.64 8.23 -4.82
N LYS A 290 -5.19 7.01 -5.16
CA LYS A 290 -3.76 6.67 -5.25
C LYS A 290 -3.05 7.48 -6.35
N ALA A 291 -3.68 7.68 -7.50
CA ALA A 291 -3.14 8.56 -8.54
C ALA A 291 -3.02 10.00 -8.03
N GLY A 292 -4.03 10.52 -7.35
CA GLY A 292 -3.99 11.86 -6.75
C GLY A 292 -2.90 12.00 -5.69
N THR A 293 -2.79 11.05 -4.76
CA THR A 293 -1.75 11.07 -3.70
C THR A 293 -0.35 10.88 -4.27
N ALA A 294 -0.16 10.05 -5.29
CA ALA A 294 1.13 9.89 -5.97
C ALA A 294 1.57 11.17 -6.67
N LEU A 295 0.66 11.86 -7.36
CA LEU A 295 0.94 13.16 -7.98
C LEU A 295 1.29 14.21 -6.92
N LEU A 296 0.56 14.27 -5.80
CA LEU A 296 0.89 15.17 -4.69
C LEU A 296 2.28 14.87 -4.12
N THR A 297 2.62 13.59 -3.91
CA THR A 297 3.94 13.18 -3.43
C THR A 297 5.04 13.61 -4.42
N ALA A 298 4.82 13.41 -5.72
CA ALA A 298 5.77 13.83 -6.76
C ALA A 298 5.94 15.36 -6.79
N CYS A 299 4.83 16.12 -6.71
CA CYS A 299 4.88 17.57 -6.63
C CYS A 299 5.67 18.05 -5.40
N PHE A 300 5.44 17.46 -4.24
CA PHE A 300 6.18 17.78 -3.03
C PHE A 300 7.66 17.41 -3.12
N ALA A 301 7.98 16.27 -3.73
CA ALA A 301 9.36 15.86 -3.95
C ALA A 301 10.11 16.83 -4.89
N ILE A 302 9.48 17.25 -5.99
CA ILE A 302 10.04 18.23 -6.93
C ILE A 302 10.20 19.58 -6.25
N LEU A 303 9.20 20.04 -5.49
CA LEU A 303 9.27 21.29 -4.74
C LEU A 303 10.40 21.27 -3.71
N TYR A 304 10.55 20.16 -2.96
CA TYR A 304 11.65 19.98 -2.01
C TYR A 304 13.00 20.06 -2.70
N LEU A 305 13.19 19.40 -3.83
CA LEU A 305 14.43 19.48 -4.60
C LEU A 305 14.71 20.90 -5.10
N GLY A 306 13.70 21.60 -5.61
CA GLY A 306 13.85 22.99 -6.04
C GLY A 306 14.24 23.94 -4.90
N LEU A 307 13.70 23.75 -3.71
CA LEU A 307 14.03 24.56 -2.52
C LEU A 307 15.44 24.26 -1.98
N THR A 308 15.89 23.02 -2.05
CA THR A 308 17.24 22.62 -1.58
C THR A 308 18.35 23.02 -2.54
N ASP A 309 18.02 23.25 -3.81
CA ASP A 309 18.98 23.69 -4.84
C ASP A 309 19.10 25.22 -4.96
N LEU A 310 18.21 25.99 -4.34
CA LEU A 310 18.31 27.44 -4.26
C LEU A 310 19.47 27.82 -3.32
N PRO A 311 20.47 28.64 -3.77
CA PRO A 311 21.60 29.07 -2.94
C PRO A 311 21.19 29.98 -1.75
N LEU A 312 19.91 30.32 -1.66
CA LEU A 312 19.26 31.09 -0.58
C LEU A 312 18.40 30.20 0.33
N ALA A 313 18.67 28.88 0.42
CA ALA A 313 18.02 28.06 1.43
C ALA A 313 18.29 28.67 2.79
N LEU A 314 17.30 29.40 3.29
CA LEU A 314 17.31 30.03 4.60
C LEU A 314 17.84 29.05 5.64
N PRO A 315 18.88 29.42 6.42
CA PRO A 315 19.50 28.52 7.41
C PRO A 315 18.52 27.96 8.44
N LEU A 316 17.36 28.59 8.60
CA LEU A 316 16.25 28.12 9.45
C LEU A 316 15.57 26.83 8.93
N LEU A 317 15.41 26.63 7.63
CA LEU A 317 14.84 25.40 7.09
C LEU A 317 15.85 24.23 7.14
N ALA A 318 17.13 24.53 6.99
CA ALA A 318 18.19 23.53 7.11
C ALA A 318 18.39 23.05 8.57
N VAL A 319 18.03 23.85 9.56
CA VAL A 319 18.08 23.49 11.00
C VAL A 319 16.86 22.68 11.43
N LEU A 320 15.70 22.90 10.80
CA LEU A 320 14.46 22.15 11.11
C LEU A 320 14.36 20.81 10.38
N LEU A 321 15.20 20.56 9.38
CA LEU A 321 15.20 19.35 8.55
C LEU A 321 16.48 18.50 8.67
N ARG A 322 17.37 18.86 9.57
CA ARG A 322 18.49 18.04 10.07
C ARG A 322 18.07 17.30 11.32
#